data_be552c37b9a0cf77504cc9311afb96b9
#
_entry.id   be552c37b9a0cf77504cc9311afb96b9
#
_cell.length_a   1.000
_cell.length_b   1.000
_cell.length_c   1.000
_cell.angle_alpha   90.00
_cell.angle_beta   90.00
_cell.angle_gamma   90.00
#
_symmetry.space_group_name_H-M   'P 1'
#
loop_
_entity.id
_entity.type
_entity.pdbx_description
1 polymer ?
#
loop_
_entity_poly.entity_id
_entity_poly.type
_entity_poly.pdbx_seq_one_letter_code
_entity_poly.pdbx_strand_id
1 'polypeptide(L)'
;MDLIILDSFPFKVDVDTLFKRIHMDREDDEAEQVMDLVEAANQIARPKVLYKQASVNEKGEDYVIVDGVRLDSRILRINLDSVYRVFPYVCTCGAELVKWADSLEDVLEKYWADEIMKMALDEASKEFHRHLNDTFHPGST
;
A
#
# COMPACT_ATOMS: atom_id res chain seq x y z
N MET A 1 -18.51 -2.56 -12.59
CA MET A 1 -17.15 -2.89 -12.99
C MET A 1 -16.58 -3.90 -12.03
N ASP A 2 -15.81 -4.84 -12.57
CA ASP A 2 -15.30 -5.93 -11.74
C ASP A 2 -14.13 -5.47 -10.87
N LEU A 3 -14.05 -6.06 -9.68
CA LEU A 3 -12.92 -5.86 -8.79
C LEU A 3 -11.71 -6.61 -9.34
N ILE A 4 -10.58 -5.93 -9.40
CA ILE A 4 -9.32 -6.49 -9.88
C ILE A 4 -8.36 -6.61 -8.72
N ILE A 5 -7.67 -7.74 -8.64
CA ILE A 5 -6.70 -8.02 -7.58
C ILE A 5 -5.31 -8.14 -8.20
N LEU A 6 -4.38 -7.34 -7.71
CA LEU A 6 -2.96 -7.44 -8.06
C LEU A 6 -2.24 -8.07 -6.87
N ASP A 7 -1.80 -9.31 -7.01
CA ASP A 7 -1.17 -10.06 -5.92
C ASP A 7 0.06 -10.86 -6.36
N SER A 8 0.50 -10.69 -7.59
CA SER A 8 1.59 -11.50 -8.15
C SER A 8 2.89 -10.73 -8.37
N PHE A 9 2.99 -9.51 -7.85
CA PHE A 9 4.25 -8.78 -7.93
C PHE A 9 5.17 -9.19 -6.78
N PRO A 10 6.50 -9.19 -7.02
CA PRO A 10 7.46 -9.58 -5.98
C PRO A 10 7.62 -8.46 -4.93
N PHE A 11 7.84 -8.89 -3.69
CA PHE A 11 8.23 -7.96 -2.64
C PHE A 11 9.40 -8.53 -1.88
N LYS A 12 10.45 -7.73 -1.73
CA LYS A 12 11.56 -8.02 -0.83
C LYS A 12 11.92 -6.74 -0.10
N VAL A 13 12.24 -6.86 1.18
CA VAL A 13 12.64 -5.73 1.99
C VAL A 13 13.93 -5.14 1.44
N ASP A 14 13.92 -3.83 1.18
CA ASP A 14 15.15 -3.09 0.87
C ASP A 14 15.86 -2.84 2.19
N VAL A 15 16.91 -3.62 2.46
CA VAL A 15 17.59 -3.63 3.74
C VAL A 15 18.20 -2.29 4.07
N ASP A 16 18.83 -1.62 3.10
CA ASP A 16 19.44 -0.32 3.35
C ASP A 16 18.39 0.73 3.73
N THR A 17 17.25 0.72 3.07
CA THR A 17 16.14 1.62 3.39
C THR A 17 15.60 1.33 4.78
N LEU A 18 15.44 0.05 5.14
CA LEU A 18 14.95 -0.32 6.46
C LEU A 18 15.88 0.18 7.56
N PHE A 19 17.18 -0.05 7.41
CA PHE A 19 18.16 0.40 8.42
C PHE A 19 18.14 1.91 8.57
N LYS A 20 17.95 2.66 7.49
CA LYS A 20 17.78 4.11 7.58
C LYS A 20 16.51 4.49 8.34
N ARG A 21 15.40 3.82 8.07
CA ARG A 21 14.12 4.10 8.72
C ARG A 21 14.16 3.85 10.23
N ILE A 22 14.88 2.83 10.66
CA ILE A 22 14.98 2.48 12.08
C ILE A 22 16.20 3.11 12.76
N HIS A 23 16.95 3.94 12.04
CA HIS A 23 18.13 4.64 12.56
C HIS A 23 19.17 3.69 13.15
N MET A 24 19.48 2.62 12.43
CA MET A 24 20.42 1.60 12.88
C MET A 24 21.54 1.42 11.85
N ASP A 25 22.76 1.20 12.36
CA ASP A 25 23.90 0.84 11.51
C ASP A 25 24.00 -0.67 11.38
N ARG A 26 24.55 -1.13 10.25
CA ARG A 26 24.76 -2.57 10.00
C ARG A 26 25.68 -3.21 11.02
N GLU A 27 26.49 -2.42 11.72
CA GLU A 27 27.44 -2.89 12.71
C GLU A 27 26.86 -2.94 14.13
N ASP A 28 25.64 -2.45 14.32
CA ASP A 28 25.00 -2.50 15.63
C ASP A 28 24.74 -3.94 16.07
N ASP A 29 24.75 -4.15 17.41
CA ASP A 29 24.57 -5.47 17.98
C ASP A 29 23.24 -6.13 17.59
N GLU A 30 22.19 -5.32 17.42
CA GLU A 30 20.87 -5.81 17.04
C GLU A 30 20.68 -6.00 15.52
N ALA A 31 21.68 -5.66 14.69
CA ALA A 31 21.54 -5.74 13.24
C ALA A 31 21.23 -7.16 12.76
N GLU A 32 21.84 -8.18 13.38
CA GLU A 32 21.57 -9.57 13.04
C GLU A 32 20.12 -9.95 13.33
N GLN A 33 19.59 -9.48 14.45
CA GLN A 33 18.19 -9.71 14.82
C GLN A 33 17.25 -9.07 13.79
N VAL A 34 17.56 -7.86 13.32
CA VAL A 34 16.79 -7.21 12.28
C VAL A 34 16.84 -8.00 10.97
N MET A 35 18.01 -8.53 10.61
CA MET A 35 18.16 -9.35 9.41
C MET A 35 17.34 -10.64 9.48
N ASP A 36 17.23 -11.25 10.66
CA ASP A 36 16.37 -12.42 10.85
C ASP A 36 14.90 -12.06 10.60
N LEU A 37 14.46 -10.90 11.06
CA LEU A 37 13.10 -10.43 10.79
C LEU A 37 12.89 -10.16 9.30
N VAL A 38 13.86 -9.58 8.63
CA VAL A 38 13.79 -9.32 7.18
C VAL A 38 13.62 -10.64 6.42
N GLU A 39 14.40 -11.65 6.78
CA GLU A 39 14.30 -12.95 6.12
C GLU A 39 12.93 -13.57 6.32
N ALA A 40 12.42 -13.55 7.55
CA ALA A 40 11.08 -14.06 7.85
C ALA A 40 10.01 -13.32 7.04
N ALA A 41 10.07 -11.98 7.02
CA ALA A 41 9.11 -11.17 6.29
C ALA A 41 9.15 -11.45 4.78
N ASN A 42 10.34 -11.59 4.21
CA ASN A 42 10.49 -11.88 2.77
C ASN A 42 9.84 -13.20 2.37
N GLN A 43 9.80 -14.17 3.29
CA GLN A 43 9.19 -15.48 3.02
C GLN A 43 7.66 -15.45 3.08
N ILE A 44 7.08 -14.59 3.92
CA ILE A 44 5.65 -14.63 4.19
C ILE A 44 4.88 -13.44 3.62
N ALA A 45 5.54 -12.35 3.27
CA ALA A 45 4.87 -11.15 2.78
C ALA A 45 4.14 -11.42 1.46
N ARG A 46 2.88 -11.03 1.39
CA ARG A 46 2.03 -11.14 0.19
C ARG A 46 1.22 -9.87 0.04
N PRO A 47 1.89 -8.74 -0.27
CA PRO A 47 1.17 -7.49 -0.46
C PRO A 47 0.23 -7.58 -1.67
N LYS A 48 -0.86 -6.86 -1.60
CA LYS A 48 -1.91 -6.91 -2.61
C LYS A 48 -2.49 -5.53 -2.84
N VAL A 49 -3.02 -5.33 -4.04
CA VAL A 49 -3.84 -4.17 -4.35
C VAL A 49 -5.16 -4.67 -4.91
N LEU A 50 -6.25 -4.14 -4.39
CA LEU A 50 -7.59 -4.36 -4.92
C LEU A 50 -8.07 -3.04 -5.49
N TYR A 51 -8.53 -3.05 -6.74
CA TYR A 51 -9.03 -1.83 -7.35
C TYR A 51 -10.16 -2.13 -8.33
N LYS A 52 -10.89 -1.10 -8.69
CA LYS A 52 -11.86 -1.18 -9.79
C LYS A 52 -11.86 0.12 -10.56
N GLN A 53 -12.34 0.05 -11.79
CA GLN A 53 -12.62 1.24 -12.57
C GLN A 53 -14.05 1.68 -12.25
N ALA A 54 -14.22 2.94 -11.88
CA ALA A 54 -15.50 3.46 -11.47
C ALA A 54 -15.80 4.78 -12.18
N SER A 55 -17.08 5.10 -12.30
CA SER A 55 -17.52 6.34 -12.95
C SER A 55 -18.03 7.33 -11.91
N VAL A 56 -17.72 8.62 -12.12
CA VAL A 56 -18.29 9.70 -11.32
C VAL A 56 -19.66 10.00 -11.92
N ASN A 57 -20.73 9.55 -11.23
CA ASN A 57 -22.09 9.63 -11.74
C ASN A 57 -22.73 11.00 -11.54
N GLU A 58 -22.42 11.66 -10.43
CA GLU A 58 -22.99 12.94 -10.08
C GLU A 58 -22.02 13.76 -9.26
N LYS A 59 -22.05 15.07 -9.45
CA LYS A 59 -21.25 16.02 -8.67
C LYS A 59 -22.18 17.07 -8.10
N GLY A 60 -22.31 17.09 -6.78
CA GLY A 60 -23.06 18.10 -6.08
C GLY A 60 -22.19 19.28 -5.66
N GLU A 61 -22.65 20.05 -4.71
CA GLU A 61 -21.90 21.19 -4.19
C GLU A 61 -20.71 20.74 -3.32
N ASP A 62 -20.98 19.80 -2.42
CA ASP A 62 -19.98 19.28 -1.46
C ASP A 62 -19.87 17.78 -1.51
N TYR A 63 -20.28 17.13 -2.59
CA TYR A 63 -20.24 15.69 -2.70
C TYR A 63 -20.06 15.22 -4.13
N VAL A 64 -19.66 13.96 -4.28
CA VAL A 64 -19.67 13.24 -5.55
C VAL A 64 -20.32 11.89 -5.35
N ILE A 65 -20.91 11.32 -6.41
CA ILE A 65 -21.40 9.96 -6.42
C ILE A 65 -20.53 9.16 -7.38
N VAL A 66 -19.88 8.11 -6.85
CA VAL A 66 -19.00 7.23 -7.61
C VAL A 66 -19.59 5.82 -7.56
N ASP A 67 -19.97 5.30 -8.73
CA ASP A 67 -20.63 3.99 -8.86
C ASP A 67 -21.80 3.81 -7.87
N GLY A 68 -22.62 4.87 -7.74
CA GLY A 68 -23.78 4.84 -6.88
C GLY A 68 -23.48 5.09 -5.39
N VAL A 69 -22.24 5.27 -5.01
CA VAL A 69 -21.85 5.55 -3.62
C VAL A 69 -21.61 7.05 -3.45
N ARG A 70 -22.33 7.65 -2.50
CA ARG A 70 -22.16 9.06 -2.19
C ARG A 70 -20.96 9.27 -1.27
N LEU A 71 -20.08 10.18 -1.69
CA LEU A 71 -18.88 10.56 -0.92
C LEU A 71 -19.00 12.05 -0.59
N ASP A 72 -19.23 12.36 0.66
CA ASP A 72 -19.38 13.74 1.14
C ASP A 72 -17.98 14.29 1.48
N SER A 73 -17.42 15.04 0.54
CA SER A 73 -16.12 15.67 0.73
C SER A 73 -15.98 16.83 -0.25
N ARG A 74 -15.83 18.02 0.29
CA ARG A 74 -15.63 19.20 -0.52
C ARG A 74 -14.30 19.16 -1.27
N ILE A 75 -13.25 18.67 -0.62
CA ILE A 75 -11.94 18.55 -1.23
C ILE A 75 -11.98 17.56 -2.40
N LEU A 76 -12.62 16.42 -2.20
CA LEU A 76 -12.78 15.42 -3.25
C LEU A 76 -13.61 15.96 -4.40
N ARG A 77 -14.69 16.69 -4.10
CA ARG A 77 -15.51 17.32 -5.13
C ARG A 77 -14.69 18.27 -6.00
N ILE A 78 -13.84 19.07 -5.39
CA ILE A 78 -12.99 20.04 -6.12
C ILE A 78 -11.97 19.28 -6.97
N ASN A 79 -11.32 18.28 -6.40
CA ASN A 79 -10.29 17.52 -7.11
C ASN A 79 -10.85 16.71 -8.28
N LEU A 80 -12.12 16.33 -8.24
CA LEU A 80 -12.76 15.55 -9.29
C LEU A 80 -13.62 16.41 -10.23
N ASP A 81 -13.46 17.72 -10.20
CA ASP A 81 -14.32 18.63 -10.96
C ASP A 81 -14.34 18.32 -12.46
N SER A 82 -13.22 17.99 -13.05
CA SER A 82 -13.12 17.65 -14.48
C SER A 82 -12.89 16.16 -14.72
N VAL A 83 -13.13 15.31 -13.71
CA VAL A 83 -12.89 13.88 -13.78
C VAL A 83 -14.20 13.13 -13.88
N TYR A 84 -14.26 12.17 -14.80
CA TYR A 84 -15.45 11.32 -15.00
C TYR A 84 -15.20 9.87 -14.68
N ARG A 85 -13.94 9.45 -14.52
CA ARG A 85 -13.53 8.09 -14.22
C ARG A 85 -12.47 8.10 -13.15
N VAL A 86 -12.61 7.21 -12.18
CA VAL A 86 -11.67 7.06 -11.07
C VAL A 86 -11.33 5.58 -10.86
N PHE A 87 -10.27 5.33 -10.11
CA PHE A 87 -9.84 3.98 -9.78
C PHE A 87 -9.74 3.86 -8.25
N PRO A 88 -10.87 3.63 -7.57
CA PRO A 88 -10.82 3.37 -6.14
C PRO A 88 -9.98 2.12 -5.87
N TYR A 89 -9.09 2.19 -4.88
CA TYR A 89 -8.19 1.08 -4.60
C TYR A 89 -7.90 0.95 -3.11
N VAL A 90 -7.49 -0.26 -2.72
CA VAL A 90 -7.03 -0.57 -1.37
C VAL A 90 -5.71 -1.32 -1.50
N CYS A 91 -4.69 -0.84 -0.81
CA CYS A 91 -3.41 -1.52 -0.69
C CYS A 91 -3.34 -2.22 0.65
N THR A 92 -2.78 -3.42 0.68
CA THR A 92 -2.55 -4.15 1.92
C THR A 92 -1.18 -4.81 1.88
N CYS A 93 -0.52 -4.90 3.04
CA CYS A 93 0.71 -5.66 3.17
C CYS A 93 0.47 -7.18 3.24
N GLY A 94 -0.82 -7.59 3.32
CA GLY A 94 -1.20 -8.99 3.40
C GLY A 94 -1.47 -9.44 4.83
N ALA A 95 -2.48 -10.31 5.00
CA ALA A 95 -2.87 -10.81 6.31
C ALA A 95 -1.74 -11.62 6.96
N GLU A 96 -0.95 -12.32 6.16
CA GLU A 96 0.17 -13.15 6.64
C GLU A 96 1.20 -12.29 7.38
N LEU A 97 1.54 -11.14 6.81
CA LEU A 97 2.54 -10.24 7.41
C LEU A 97 1.99 -9.60 8.68
N VAL A 98 0.71 -9.22 8.69
CA VAL A 98 0.07 -8.64 9.87
C VAL A 98 0.04 -9.65 11.02
N LYS A 99 -0.33 -10.89 10.75
CA LYS A 99 -0.35 -11.94 11.77
C LYS A 99 1.04 -12.21 12.34
N TRP A 100 2.03 -12.24 11.46
CA TRP A 100 3.41 -12.43 11.90
C TRP A 100 3.86 -11.29 12.83
N ALA A 101 3.61 -10.06 12.44
CA ALA A 101 3.98 -8.90 13.27
C ALA A 101 3.27 -8.92 14.62
N ASP A 102 1.99 -9.30 14.65
CA ASP A 102 1.23 -9.40 15.88
C ASP A 102 1.72 -10.51 16.80
N SER A 103 2.38 -11.54 16.26
CA SER A 103 2.92 -12.65 17.04
C SER A 103 4.21 -12.29 17.78
N LEU A 104 4.86 -11.20 17.42
CA LEU A 104 6.09 -10.77 18.08
C LEU A 104 5.75 -10.17 19.45
N GLU A 105 6.56 -10.53 20.45
CA GLU A 105 6.34 -10.05 21.81
C GLU A 105 7.26 -8.90 22.20
N ASP A 106 8.44 -8.84 21.61
CA ASP A 106 9.44 -7.81 21.89
C ASP A 106 9.00 -6.49 21.25
N VAL A 107 9.04 -5.41 22.03
CA VAL A 107 8.63 -4.07 21.59
C VAL A 107 9.47 -3.58 20.41
N LEU A 108 10.79 -3.82 20.44
CA LEU A 108 11.68 -3.42 19.36
C LEU A 108 11.40 -4.21 18.08
N GLU A 109 11.18 -5.52 18.22
CA GLU A 109 10.84 -6.35 17.05
C GLU A 109 9.52 -5.91 16.43
N LYS A 110 8.53 -5.55 17.24
CA LYS A 110 7.26 -5.02 16.74
C LYS A 110 7.46 -3.71 15.98
N TYR A 111 8.32 -2.84 16.48
CA TYR A 111 8.62 -1.58 15.81
C TYR A 111 9.29 -1.83 14.45
N TRP A 112 10.27 -2.71 14.40
CA TRP A 112 10.96 -3.05 13.16
C TRP A 112 10.00 -3.71 12.16
N ALA A 113 9.15 -4.62 12.64
CA ALA A 113 8.14 -5.28 11.79
C ALA A 113 7.14 -4.26 11.24
N ASP A 114 6.75 -3.27 12.03
CA ASP A 114 5.84 -2.21 11.58
C ASP A 114 6.45 -1.42 10.42
N GLU A 115 7.74 -1.11 10.49
CA GLU A 115 8.43 -0.43 9.39
C GLU A 115 8.50 -1.30 8.14
N ILE A 116 8.68 -2.61 8.30
CA ILE A 116 8.64 -3.55 7.18
C ILE A 116 7.25 -3.57 6.53
N MET A 117 6.18 -3.57 7.33
CA MET A 117 4.82 -3.52 6.82
C MET A 117 4.55 -2.24 6.01
N LYS A 118 5.05 -1.10 6.49
CA LYS A 118 4.95 0.16 5.76
C LYS A 118 5.66 0.09 4.42
N MET A 119 6.82 -0.54 4.37
CA MET A 119 7.56 -0.72 3.11
C MET A 119 6.78 -1.62 2.14
N ALA A 120 6.12 -2.65 2.62
CA ALA A 120 5.29 -3.51 1.79
C ALA A 120 4.09 -2.73 1.22
N LEU A 121 3.47 -1.87 2.01
CA LEU A 121 2.39 -1.00 1.55
C LEU A 121 2.87 -0.02 0.49
N ASP A 122 4.04 0.58 0.69
CA ASP A 122 4.63 1.50 -0.28
C ASP A 122 4.88 0.80 -1.62
N GLU A 123 5.39 -0.43 -1.58
CA GLU A 123 5.63 -1.20 -2.79
C GLU A 123 4.32 -1.55 -3.51
N ALA A 124 3.29 -1.92 -2.76
CA ALA A 124 1.98 -2.20 -3.33
C ALA A 124 1.43 -0.96 -4.05
N SER A 125 1.57 0.21 -3.44
CA SER A 125 1.13 1.47 -4.04
C SER A 125 1.89 1.77 -5.33
N LYS A 126 3.21 1.57 -5.35
CA LYS A 126 4.03 1.78 -6.54
C LYS A 126 3.63 0.82 -7.67
N GLU A 127 3.39 -0.44 -7.35
CA GLU A 127 2.95 -1.43 -8.33
C GLU A 127 1.59 -1.08 -8.91
N PHE A 128 0.69 -0.57 -8.08
CA PHE A 128 -0.62 -0.13 -8.55
C PHE A 128 -0.48 1.03 -9.56
N HIS A 129 0.32 2.04 -9.24
CA HIS A 129 0.52 3.18 -10.14
C HIS A 129 1.19 2.76 -11.45
N ARG A 130 2.16 1.87 -11.37
CA ARG A 130 2.82 1.31 -12.56
C ARG A 130 1.82 0.56 -13.43
N HIS A 131 0.98 -0.28 -12.81
CA HIS A 131 -0.05 -1.03 -13.50
C HIS A 131 -1.06 -0.12 -14.20
N LEU A 132 -1.51 0.94 -13.53
CA LEU A 132 -2.44 1.90 -14.13
C LEU A 132 -1.82 2.61 -15.33
N ASN A 133 -0.57 3.04 -15.21
CA ASN A 133 0.13 3.71 -16.30
C ASN A 133 0.29 2.80 -17.52
N ASP A 134 0.61 1.53 -17.30
CA ASP A 134 0.81 0.57 -18.37
C ASP A 134 -0.49 0.10 -19.02
N THR A 135 -1.57 0.02 -18.23
CA THR A 135 -2.84 -0.55 -18.69
C THR A 135 -3.79 0.51 -19.25
N PHE A 136 -3.90 1.65 -18.59
CA PHE A 136 -4.91 2.66 -18.90
C PHE A 136 -4.34 3.97 -19.41
N HIS A 137 -3.04 4.20 -19.27
CA HIS A 137 -2.37 5.45 -19.66
C HIS A 137 -3.11 6.67 -19.14
N PRO A 138 -3.38 6.77 -17.83
CA PRO A 138 -4.10 7.92 -17.29
C PRO A 138 -3.29 9.19 -17.46
N GLY A 139 -3.97 10.32 -17.46
CA GLY A 139 -3.32 11.61 -17.41
C GLY A 139 -2.61 11.84 -16.09
N SER A 140 -2.04 13.03 -15.88
CA SER A 140 -1.38 13.35 -14.61
C SER A 140 -2.40 13.25 -13.46
N THR A 141 -1.97 12.66 -12.39
CA THR A 141 -2.79 12.48 -11.19
C THR A 141 -2.57 13.61 -10.21
#